data_6440560c9b64c95b1ba581bc8b8d571a
#
_entry.id   6440560c9b64c95b1ba581bc8b8d571a
#
_cell.length_a   1.000
_cell.length_b   1.000
_cell.length_c   1.000
_cell.angle_alpha   90.00
_cell.angle_beta   90.00
_cell.angle_gamma   90.00
#
_symmetry.space_group_name_H-M   'P 1'
#
loop_
_entity.id
_entity.type
_entity.pdbx_description
1 polymer ?
#
loop_
_entity_poly.entity_id
_entity_poly.type
_entity_poly.pdbx_seq_one_letter_code
_entity_poly.pdbx_strand_id
1 'polypeptide(L)'
;MVEVRRLAVACLFATAAALPSGSAPAAAGDPNPVRAGKEPVQITEGPEVERTTDTWAIIRWTTTKVGGTSLRYGAVHYGTDPHALSQTAKSPNRFNPALPSMTFRVQMNRLKPGTTYYYRVESVDALDIAEGSESPVNQFTTERSP
;
A
#
# COMPACT_ATOMS: atom_id res chain seq x y z
N MET A 1 -50.02 -50.99 48.07
CA MET A 1 -50.96 -51.88 47.36
C MET A 1 -50.99 -51.45 45.90
N VAL A 2 -50.64 -52.42 45.05
CA VAL A 2 -50.97 -52.51 43.62
C VAL A 2 -50.14 -51.54 42.75
N GLU A 3 -49.04 -51.95 42.17
CA GLU A 3 -48.86 -52.63 40.90
C GLU A 3 -49.62 -52.03 39.73
N VAL A 4 -48.99 -51.68 38.62
CA VAL A 4 -48.80 -52.55 37.48
C VAL A 4 -48.21 -51.82 36.26
N ARG A 5 -47.13 -52.42 35.72
CA ARG A 5 -46.85 -52.70 34.30
C ARG A 5 -46.64 -51.56 33.28
N ARG A 6 -45.41 -51.48 32.86
CA ARG A 6 -44.85 -51.85 31.51
C ARG A 6 -45.64 -51.37 30.32
N LEU A 7 -44.95 -50.54 29.54
CA LEU A 7 -44.73 -50.91 28.10
C LEU A 7 -43.59 -50.07 27.54
N ALA A 8 -42.60 -50.74 27.04
CA ALA A 8 -41.51 -50.19 26.26
C ALA A 8 -42.05 -49.94 24.82
N VAL A 9 -41.78 -48.74 24.29
CA VAL A 9 -41.85 -48.52 22.85
C VAL A 9 -40.54 -47.87 22.47
N ALA A 10 -39.74 -48.67 21.75
CA ALA A 10 -38.57 -48.19 21.07
C ALA A 10 -39.02 -47.38 19.86
N CYS A 11 -38.52 -46.15 19.73
CA CYS A 11 -38.61 -45.41 18.48
C CYS A 11 -37.23 -44.84 18.16
N LEU A 12 -36.69 -45.37 17.11
CA LEU A 12 -35.70 -44.92 16.18
C LEU A 12 -35.00 -43.60 16.45
N PHE A 13 -33.72 -43.70 16.62
CA PHE A 13 -32.79 -42.59 16.48
C PHE A 13 -32.68 -42.15 15.01
N ALA A 14 -33.19 -40.97 14.70
CA ALA A 14 -32.78 -40.26 13.51
C ALA A 14 -31.65 -39.31 13.92
N THR A 15 -30.44 -39.70 13.72
CA THR A 15 -29.24 -38.86 13.82
C THR A 15 -29.22 -37.92 12.62
N ALA A 16 -29.76 -36.70 12.80
CA ALA A 16 -29.51 -35.60 11.88
C ALA A 16 -28.07 -35.10 12.14
N ALA A 17 -27.15 -35.48 11.31
CA ALA A 17 -25.82 -34.87 11.26
C ALA A 17 -25.96 -33.42 10.78
N ALA A 18 -25.90 -32.48 11.72
CA ALA A 18 -25.73 -31.09 11.40
C ALA A 18 -24.30 -30.88 10.91
N LEU A 19 -24.15 -30.59 9.62
CA LEU A 19 -22.92 -30.11 9.05
C LEU A 19 -22.64 -28.70 9.62
N PRO A 20 -21.44 -28.45 10.15
CA PRO A 20 -21.08 -27.08 10.49
C PRO A 20 -20.92 -26.31 9.20
N SER A 21 -21.81 -25.34 8.95
CA SER A 21 -21.60 -24.29 7.95
C SER A 21 -20.40 -23.47 8.41
N GLY A 22 -19.22 -23.85 7.97
CA GLY A 22 -18.02 -23.05 8.08
C GLY A 22 -18.20 -21.81 7.20
N SER A 23 -18.64 -20.73 7.82
CA SER A 23 -18.48 -19.40 7.22
C SER A 23 -16.98 -19.15 7.12
N ALA A 24 -16.41 -19.30 5.94
CA ALA A 24 -15.09 -18.82 5.66
C ALA A 24 -15.08 -17.31 5.93
N PRO A 25 -14.10 -16.78 6.67
CA PRO A 25 -13.97 -15.35 6.81
C PRO A 25 -13.79 -14.78 5.39
N ALA A 26 -14.65 -13.86 5.00
CA ALA A 26 -14.45 -13.06 3.81
C ALA A 26 -13.08 -12.42 3.96
N ALA A 27 -12.14 -12.81 3.09
CA ALA A 27 -10.86 -12.15 3.00
C ALA A 27 -11.19 -10.68 2.72
N ALA A 28 -10.81 -9.82 3.67
CA ALA A 28 -10.85 -8.38 3.46
C ALA A 28 -10.01 -8.13 2.21
N GLY A 29 -10.67 -7.75 1.11
CA GLY A 29 -9.98 -7.44 -0.13
C GLY A 29 -8.98 -6.34 0.15
N ASP A 30 -7.74 -6.56 -0.28
CA ASP A 30 -6.68 -5.57 -0.22
C ASP A 30 -7.19 -4.30 -0.90
N PRO A 31 -7.21 -3.13 -0.23
CA PRO A 31 -7.77 -1.90 -0.77
C PRO A 31 -6.98 -1.34 -1.95
N ASN A 32 -5.86 -1.98 -2.30
CA ASN A 32 -5.03 -1.56 -3.43
C ASN A 32 -5.05 -2.62 -4.53
N PRO A 33 -5.74 -2.40 -5.68
CA PRO A 33 -5.78 -3.35 -6.76
C PRO A 33 -4.42 -3.44 -7.46
N VAL A 34 -3.53 -4.26 -6.91
CA VAL A 34 -2.33 -4.68 -7.63
C VAL A 34 -2.79 -5.52 -8.81
N ARG A 35 -2.38 -5.16 -10.02
CA ARG A 35 -2.71 -5.91 -11.24
C ARG A 35 -2.35 -7.39 -11.07
N ALA A 36 -3.36 -8.25 -11.13
CA ALA A 36 -3.18 -9.70 -11.03
C ALA A 36 -2.15 -10.20 -12.06
N GLY A 37 -1.14 -10.91 -11.59
CA GLY A 37 -0.15 -11.60 -12.44
C GLY A 37 1.21 -10.94 -12.58
N LYS A 38 1.51 -9.84 -11.87
CA LYS A 38 2.85 -9.25 -11.80
C LYS A 38 3.37 -9.28 -10.37
N GLU A 39 4.67 -9.58 -10.22
CA GLU A 39 5.35 -9.37 -8.95
C GLU A 39 5.20 -7.91 -8.53
N PRO A 40 4.78 -7.64 -7.28
CA PRO A 40 4.63 -6.27 -6.80
C PRO A 40 5.99 -5.56 -6.78
N VAL A 41 5.98 -4.29 -7.14
CA VAL A 41 7.16 -3.44 -7.02
C VAL A 41 7.52 -3.28 -5.55
N GLN A 42 8.77 -3.55 -5.19
CA GLN A 42 9.29 -3.40 -3.83
C GLN A 42 10.24 -2.21 -3.77
N ILE A 43 10.11 -1.38 -2.75
CA ILE A 43 11.10 -0.35 -2.45
C ILE A 43 12.32 -1.06 -1.85
N THR A 44 13.48 -0.91 -2.49
CA THR A 44 14.74 -1.55 -2.09
C THR A 44 15.70 -0.58 -1.42
N GLU A 45 15.57 0.72 -1.69
CA GLU A 45 16.37 1.78 -1.07
C GLU A 45 15.52 3.04 -0.87
N GLY A 46 15.74 3.72 0.24
CA GLY A 46 15.01 4.94 0.59
C GLY A 46 13.60 4.65 1.16
N PRO A 47 12.69 5.64 1.11
CA PRO A 47 12.87 6.98 0.54
C PRO A 47 13.74 7.89 1.40
N GLU A 48 14.51 8.73 0.73
CA GLU A 48 15.38 9.70 1.40
C GLU A 48 15.23 11.10 0.78
N VAL A 49 15.53 12.12 1.58
CA VAL A 49 15.61 13.51 1.10
C VAL A 49 16.98 13.69 0.47
N GLU A 50 17.06 13.69 -0.86
CA GLU A 50 18.32 13.93 -1.58
C GLU A 50 18.77 15.39 -1.45
N ARG A 51 17.81 16.31 -1.46
CA ARG A 51 18.06 17.74 -1.27
C ARG A 51 16.80 18.47 -0.76
N THR A 52 17.00 19.47 0.08
CA THR A 52 15.94 20.40 0.50
C THR A 52 16.47 21.82 0.51
N THR A 53 15.55 22.77 0.28
CA THR A 53 15.74 24.20 0.39
C THR A 53 14.58 24.78 1.21
N ASP A 54 14.41 26.08 1.18
CA ASP A 54 13.29 26.76 1.81
C ASP A 54 11.94 26.53 1.10
N THR A 55 11.95 26.28 -0.23
CA THR A 55 10.72 26.24 -1.05
C THR A 55 10.56 24.99 -1.91
N TRP A 56 11.55 24.10 -1.92
CA TRP A 56 11.47 22.83 -2.65
C TRP A 56 12.32 21.74 -2.00
N ALA A 57 11.99 20.48 -2.31
CA ALA A 57 12.77 19.32 -1.90
C ALA A 57 12.74 18.24 -3.00
N ILE A 58 13.78 17.40 -3.04
CA ILE A 58 13.84 16.22 -3.90
C ILE A 58 13.84 14.98 -3.01
N ILE A 59 12.90 14.09 -3.27
CA ILE A 59 12.84 12.76 -2.66
C ILE A 59 13.34 11.73 -3.66
N ARG A 60 14.24 10.86 -3.20
CA ARG A 60 14.81 9.75 -3.97
C ARG A 60 14.47 8.41 -3.34
N TRP A 61 14.16 7.42 -4.17
CA TRP A 61 14.05 6.01 -3.76
C TRP A 61 14.31 5.10 -4.94
N THR A 62 14.63 3.85 -4.64
CA THR A 62 14.88 2.80 -5.64
C THR A 62 13.90 1.65 -5.42
N THR A 63 13.41 1.08 -6.51
CA THR A 63 12.49 -0.06 -6.48
C THR A 63 13.06 -1.23 -7.27
N THR A 64 12.54 -2.43 -6.99
CA THR A 64 12.71 -3.57 -7.88
C THR A 64 12.12 -3.24 -9.24
N LYS A 65 12.63 -3.93 -10.25
CA LYS A 65 12.10 -3.88 -11.59
C LYS A 65 11.03 -4.96 -11.75
N VAL A 66 9.86 -4.57 -12.21
CA VAL A 66 8.85 -5.52 -12.69
C VAL A 66 8.52 -5.24 -14.14
N GLY A 67 8.30 -6.28 -14.93
CA GLY A 67 7.91 -6.16 -16.32
C GLY A 67 6.61 -5.33 -16.47
N GLY A 68 6.47 -4.58 -17.54
CA GLY A 68 5.25 -3.78 -17.78
C GLY A 68 5.46 -2.64 -18.75
N THR A 69 4.71 -1.56 -18.54
CA THR A 69 4.77 -0.36 -19.38
C THR A 69 6.14 0.30 -19.36
N SER A 70 6.52 0.91 -20.47
CA SER A 70 7.81 1.61 -20.61
C SER A 70 7.91 2.93 -19.84
N LEU A 71 6.79 3.42 -19.30
CA LEU A 71 6.72 4.67 -18.55
C LEU A 71 6.06 4.41 -17.18
N ARG A 72 6.73 4.90 -16.15
CA ARG A 72 6.27 4.87 -14.77
C ARG A 72 6.45 6.22 -14.13
N TYR A 73 5.68 6.45 -13.09
CA TYR A 73 5.79 7.66 -12.30
C TYR A 73 6.17 7.31 -10.87
N GLY A 74 7.12 8.04 -10.34
CA GLY A 74 7.29 8.15 -8.91
C GLY A 74 6.27 9.15 -8.38
N ALA A 75 5.50 8.78 -7.39
CA ALA A 75 4.56 9.66 -6.71
C ALA A 75 5.01 9.87 -5.26
N VAL A 76 4.96 11.13 -4.81
CA VAL A 76 5.18 11.53 -3.42
C VAL A 76 3.91 12.19 -2.93
N HIS A 77 3.24 11.55 -1.98
CA HIS A 77 2.12 12.13 -1.24
C HIS A 77 2.68 12.86 -0.03
N TYR A 78 2.30 14.12 0.18
CA TYR A 78 2.87 14.91 1.26
C TYR A 78 1.88 15.93 1.85
N GLY A 79 2.19 16.39 3.04
CA GLY A 79 1.40 17.37 3.79
C GLY A 79 2.10 17.79 5.06
N THR A 80 1.51 18.72 5.80
CA THR A 80 1.99 19.16 7.11
C THR A 80 1.38 18.37 8.27
N ASP A 81 0.46 17.46 7.97
CA ASP A 81 -0.15 16.54 8.90
C ASP A 81 0.17 15.10 8.46
N PRO A 82 0.75 14.25 9.33
CA PRO A 82 1.09 12.87 8.99
C PRO A 82 -0.13 11.99 8.66
N HIS A 83 -1.32 12.39 9.12
CA HIS A 83 -2.58 11.68 8.85
C HIS A 83 -3.33 12.22 7.62
N ALA A 84 -2.87 13.33 7.04
CA ALA A 84 -3.53 14.00 5.92
C ALA A 84 -2.51 14.46 4.86
N LEU A 85 -2.01 13.52 4.07
CA LEU A 85 -1.10 13.78 2.95
C LEU A 85 -1.90 14.18 1.71
N SER A 86 -2.38 15.43 1.69
CA SER A 86 -3.35 15.92 0.70
C SER A 86 -2.74 16.40 -0.62
N GLN A 87 -1.42 16.53 -0.70
CA GLN A 87 -0.72 16.99 -1.88
C GLN A 87 0.04 15.85 -2.53
N THR A 88 0.20 15.90 -3.86
CA THR A 88 0.94 14.89 -4.61
C THR A 88 1.87 15.55 -5.61
N ALA A 89 3.14 15.14 -5.59
CA ALA A 89 4.11 15.45 -6.63
C ALA A 89 4.45 14.18 -7.41
N LYS A 90 4.60 14.29 -8.73
CA LYS A 90 4.92 13.16 -9.63
C LYS A 90 6.09 13.49 -10.55
N SER A 91 6.87 12.48 -10.86
CA SER A 91 7.93 12.57 -11.84
C SER A 91 7.92 11.32 -12.72
N PRO A 92 7.88 11.50 -14.07
CA PRO A 92 7.97 10.36 -14.98
C PRO A 92 9.36 9.75 -14.94
N ASN A 93 9.43 8.43 -15.00
CA ASN A 93 10.67 7.69 -15.19
C ASN A 93 10.50 6.68 -16.32
N ARG A 94 11.43 6.70 -17.28
CA ARG A 94 11.43 5.74 -18.37
C ARG A 94 12.07 4.44 -17.94
N PHE A 95 11.37 3.37 -18.22
CA PHE A 95 11.86 2.02 -18.00
C PHE A 95 13.09 1.73 -18.87
N ASN A 96 14.21 1.37 -18.25
CA ASN A 96 15.39 0.85 -18.94
C ASN A 96 15.46 -0.67 -18.75
N PRO A 97 15.26 -1.48 -19.83
CA PRO A 97 15.24 -2.93 -19.71
C PRO A 97 16.59 -3.53 -19.27
N ALA A 98 17.69 -2.81 -19.44
CA ALA A 98 19.03 -3.29 -19.06
C ALA A 98 19.32 -3.18 -17.55
N LEU A 99 18.54 -2.40 -16.79
CA LEU A 99 18.78 -2.19 -15.36
C LEU A 99 17.93 -3.12 -14.50
N PRO A 100 18.47 -3.67 -13.40
CA PRO A 100 17.73 -4.55 -12.50
C PRO A 100 16.77 -3.80 -11.55
N SER A 101 16.92 -2.48 -11.44
CA SER A 101 16.16 -1.62 -10.53
C SER A 101 15.79 -0.31 -11.21
N MET A 102 14.90 0.44 -10.58
CA MET A 102 14.48 1.76 -11.05
C MET A 102 14.57 2.77 -9.91
N THR A 103 15.32 3.84 -10.12
CA THR A 103 15.46 4.94 -9.16
C THR A 103 14.56 6.10 -9.57
N PHE A 104 13.74 6.55 -8.65
CA PHE A 104 12.89 7.73 -8.80
C PHE A 104 13.51 8.93 -8.10
N ARG A 105 13.34 10.10 -8.70
CA ARG A 105 13.62 11.42 -8.12
C ARG A 105 12.43 12.31 -8.38
N VAL A 106 11.76 12.71 -7.32
CA VAL A 106 10.56 13.55 -7.41
C VAL A 106 10.82 14.85 -6.68
N GLN A 107 10.65 15.95 -7.40
CA GLN A 107 10.77 17.28 -6.85
C GLN A 107 9.40 17.79 -6.39
N MET A 108 9.32 18.16 -5.13
CA MET A 108 8.21 18.91 -4.55
C MET A 108 8.54 20.39 -4.57
N ASN A 109 7.61 21.21 -5.03
CA ASN A 109 7.79 22.64 -5.16
C ASN A 109 6.75 23.41 -4.35
N ARG A 110 6.97 24.73 -4.18
CA ARG A 110 6.06 25.64 -3.46
C ARG A 110 5.85 25.24 -2.00
N LEU A 111 6.87 24.70 -1.40
CA LEU A 111 6.89 24.42 0.03
C LEU A 111 7.01 25.73 0.81
N LYS A 112 6.58 25.70 2.06
CA LYS A 112 6.75 26.82 2.99
C LYS A 112 8.09 26.72 3.69
N PRO A 113 8.84 27.81 3.85
CA PRO A 113 10.09 27.83 4.61
C PRO A 113 9.92 27.41 6.06
N GLY A 114 10.95 26.80 6.63
CA GLY A 114 11.00 26.40 8.03
C GLY A 114 9.85 25.49 8.48
N THR A 115 9.27 24.72 7.55
CA THR A 115 8.05 23.92 7.78
C THR A 115 8.37 22.44 7.72
N THR A 116 7.86 21.67 8.67
CA THR A 116 7.94 20.21 8.64
C THR A 116 6.87 19.64 7.74
N TYR A 117 7.29 18.79 6.81
CA TYR A 117 6.44 18.03 5.92
C TYR A 117 6.57 16.54 6.21
N TYR A 118 5.44 15.86 6.15
CA TYR A 118 5.34 14.41 6.17
C TYR A 118 5.10 13.92 4.75
N TYR A 119 5.68 12.77 4.40
CA TYR A 119 5.55 12.23 3.06
C TYR A 119 5.64 10.70 3.03
N ARG A 120 5.05 10.11 2.02
CA ARG A 120 5.24 8.72 1.62
C ARG A 120 5.40 8.65 0.11
N VAL A 121 6.02 7.59 -0.37
CA VAL A 121 6.27 7.38 -1.79
C VAL A 121 5.67 6.09 -2.29
N GLU A 122 5.32 6.09 -3.57
CA GLU A 122 4.89 4.92 -4.32
C GLU A 122 5.34 5.01 -5.77
N SER A 123 5.25 3.91 -6.50
CA SER A 123 5.35 3.90 -7.96
C SER A 123 4.01 3.56 -8.57
N VAL A 124 3.63 4.33 -9.61
CA VAL A 124 2.38 4.16 -10.33
C VAL A 124 2.64 4.01 -11.83
N ASP A 125 1.75 3.35 -12.51
CA ASP A 125 1.79 3.24 -13.97
C ASP A 125 1.23 4.52 -14.65
N ALA A 126 1.18 4.50 -15.97
CA ALA A 126 0.64 5.62 -16.76
C ALA A 126 -0.86 5.90 -16.54
N LEU A 127 -1.58 4.99 -15.87
CA LEU A 127 -2.99 5.11 -15.53
C LEU A 127 -3.21 5.46 -14.04
N ASP A 128 -2.14 5.84 -13.33
CA ASP A 128 -2.15 6.13 -11.89
C ASP A 128 -2.53 4.91 -11.02
N ILE A 129 -2.30 3.71 -11.52
CA ILE A 129 -2.51 2.48 -10.74
C ILE A 129 -1.22 2.16 -10.00
N ALA A 130 -1.33 2.00 -8.68
CA ALA A 130 -0.21 1.57 -7.84
C ALA A 130 0.36 0.23 -8.31
N GLU A 131 1.69 0.12 -8.36
CA GLU A 131 2.37 -1.07 -8.86
C GLU A 131 2.96 -1.95 -7.75
N GLY A 132 2.87 -1.53 -6.49
CA GLY A 132 3.42 -2.28 -5.37
C GLY A 132 3.37 -1.54 -4.04
N SER A 133 4.43 -1.68 -3.26
CA SER A 133 4.48 -1.17 -1.90
C SER A 133 4.58 0.35 -1.83
N GLU A 134 3.81 0.95 -0.94
CA GLU A 134 4.02 2.30 -0.46
C GLU A 134 5.09 2.30 0.65
N SER A 135 5.81 3.41 0.80
CA SER A 135 6.69 3.59 1.95
C SER A 135 5.90 3.91 3.22
N PRO A 136 6.47 3.67 4.41
CA PRO A 136 6.01 4.32 5.62
C PRO A 136 6.01 5.85 5.47
N VAL A 137 5.27 6.53 6.36
CA VAL A 137 5.32 7.99 6.43
C VAL A 137 6.66 8.43 7.00
N ASN A 138 7.35 9.30 6.29
CA ASN A 138 8.61 9.92 6.66
C ASN A 138 8.40 11.42 6.84
N GLN A 139 9.40 12.15 7.35
CA GLN A 139 9.32 13.59 7.52
C GLN A 139 10.64 14.28 7.17
N PHE A 140 10.54 15.55 6.80
CA PHE A 140 11.67 16.46 6.68
C PHE A 140 11.22 17.89 7.01
N THR A 141 12.17 18.79 7.24
CA THR A 141 11.88 20.20 7.47
C THR A 141 12.60 21.03 6.41
N THR A 142 11.88 21.94 5.77
CA THR A 142 12.46 22.89 4.83
C THR A 142 13.38 23.88 5.54
N GLU A 143 14.37 24.41 4.81
CA GLU A 143 15.24 25.47 5.32
C GLU A 143 14.41 26.73 5.65
N ARG A 144 14.93 27.55 6.54
CA ARG A 144 14.33 28.87 6.79
C ARG A 144 14.77 29.82 5.68
N SER A 145 13.88 30.70 5.25
CA SER A 145 14.30 31.79 4.36
C SER A 145 15.33 32.68 5.10
N PRO A 146 16.34 33.18 4.37
CA PRO A 146 17.30 34.14 4.91
C PRO A 146 16.67 35.42 5.41
#